data_1b7f830d006b7858a3a3b01ab0672461
#
_entry.id   1b7f830d006b7858a3a3b01ab0672461
#
_cell.length_a   1.000
_cell.length_b   1.000
_cell.length_c   1.000
_cell.angle_alpha   90.00
_cell.angle_beta   90.00
_cell.angle_gamma   90.00
#
_symmetry.space_group_name_H-M   'P 1'
#
loop_
_entity.id
_entity.type
_entity.pdbx_description
1 polymer ?
#
loop_
_entity_poly.entity_id
_entity_poly.type
_entity_poly.pdbx_seq_one_letter_code
_entity_poly.pdbx_strand_id
1 'polypeptide(L)'
;MDTIYVSRLPLLSLVGVYSYEKENPQPLYLDLTINISLSEAAASDDLGDTLDYGALCHDIQAAAGEHCNLIEKRLTDLLQIVLRDDRIVEVTGRLYKPGAVPGAEISVERTVKRSL
;
A
#
# COMPACT_ATOMS: atom_id res chain seq x y z
N MET A 1 -4.41 10.40 17.92
CA MET A 1 -4.60 9.76 16.60
C MET A 1 -4.25 8.28 16.71
N ASP A 2 -5.05 7.45 16.11
CA ASP A 2 -4.87 6.01 16.20
C ASP A 2 -4.25 5.48 14.90
N THR A 3 -3.97 4.19 14.86
CA THR A 3 -3.26 3.59 13.72
C THR A 3 -3.86 2.23 13.38
N ILE A 4 -4.05 2.00 12.08
CA ILE A 4 -4.27 0.67 11.52
C ILE A 4 -2.99 0.25 10.80
N TYR A 5 -2.50 -0.94 11.11
CA TYR A 5 -1.36 -1.55 10.44
C TYR A 5 -1.82 -2.63 9.48
N VAL A 6 -1.27 -2.61 8.28
CA VAL A 6 -1.37 -3.73 7.33
C VAL A 6 0.06 -4.21 7.11
N SER A 7 0.34 -5.47 7.43
CA SER A 7 1.70 -6.01 7.36
C SER A 7 1.78 -7.09 6.30
N ARG A 8 2.76 -6.98 5.41
CA ARG A 8 3.10 -7.94 4.38
C ARG A 8 1.92 -8.33 3.48
N LEU A 9 1.18 -7.33 3.01
CA LEU A 9 0.14 -7.56 2.01
C LEU A 9 0.82 -8.03 0.71
N PRO A 10 0.52 -9.25 0.22
CA PRO A 10 1.12 -9.73 -1.01
C PRO A 10 0.50 -9.06 -2.23
N LEU A 11 1.35 -8.67 -3.16
CA LEU A 11 0.95 -8.08 -4.43
C LEU A 11 1.61 -8.86 -5.56
N LEU A 12 0.92 -8.96 -6.68
CA LEU A 12 1.48 -9.47 -7.92
C LEU A 12 1.54 -8.31 -8.91
N SER A 13 2.73 -7.94 -9.35
CA SER A 13 2.93 -6.66 -10.04
C SER A 13 3.92 -6.78 -11.20
N LEU A 14 3.59 -6.07 -12.30
CA LEU A 14 4.52 -5.87 -13.42
C LEU A 14 5.33 -4.61 -13.12
N VAL A 15 6.51 -4.76 -12.53
CA VAL A 15 7.36 -3.64 -12.16
C VAL A 15 8.82 -3.91 -12.50
N GLY A 16 9.46 -2.94 -13.15
CA GLY A 16 10.85 -2.99 -13.49
C GLY A 16 11.16 -2.47 -14.89
N VAL A 17 12.43 -2.19 -15.13
CA VAL A 17 12.92 -1.61 -16.39
C VAL A 17 13.39 -2.64 -17.39
N TYR A 18 13.64 -3.88 -16.95
CA TYR A 18 14.10 -4.95 -17.84
C TYR A 18 12.92 -5.55 -18.62
N SER A 19 13.21 -6.05 -19.83
CA SER A 19 12.18 -6.60 -20.71
C SER A 19 11.38 -7.72 -20.04
N TYR A 20 12.06 -8.64 -19.35
CA TYR A 20 11.39 -9.76 -18.68
C TYR A 20 10.47 -9.29 -17.52
N GLU A 21 10.78 -8.15 -16.91
CA GLU A 21 9.96 -7.58 -15.83
C GLU A 21 8.67 -6.97 -16.35
N LYS A 22 8.61 -6.60 -17.62
CA LYS A 22 7.42 -6.04 -18.26
C LYS A 22 6.40 -7.10 -18.63
N GLU A 23 6.82 -8.36 -18.72
CA GLU A 23 5.99 -9.48 -19.18
C GLU A 23 5.66 -10.48 -18.06
N ASN A 24 6.45 -10.49 -16.99
CA ASN A 24 6.33 -11.48 -15.92
C ASN A 24 6.01 -10.80 -14.60
N PRO A 25 4.75 -10.95 -14.09
CA PRO A 25 4.40 -10.44 -12.78
C PRO A 25 5.28 -11.07 -11.70
N GLN A 26 5.67 -10.26 -10.74
CA GLN A 26 6.50 -10.73 -9.63
C GLN A 26 5.88 -10.37 -8.30
N PRO A 27 6.15 -11.17 -7.25
CA PRO A 27 5.61 -10.90 -5.93
C PRO A 27 6.29 -9.70 -5.30
N LEU A 28 5.48 -8.79 -4.78
CA LEU A 28 5.88 -7.69 -3.91
C LEU A 28 5.16 -7.83 -2.59
N TYR A 29 5.64 -7.14 -1.56
CA TYR A 29 4.95 -7.06 -0.26
C TYR A 29 4.83 -5.60 0.15
N LEU A 30 3.69 -5.26 0.72
CA LEU A 30 3.39 -3.90 1.16
C LEU A 30 3.07 -3.88 2.64
N ASP A 31 3.77 -3.01 3.39
CA ASP A 31 3.41 -2.64 4.74
C ASP A 31 2.77 -1.26 4.72
N LEU A 32 1.68 -1.08 5.44
CA LEU A 32 1.02 0.21 5.62
C LEU A 32 0.88 0.54 7.09
N THR A 33 1.14 1.81 7.41
CA THR A 33 0.83 2.43 8.69
C THR A 33 -0.15 3.56 8.40
N ILE A 34 -1.40 3.39 8.82
CA ILE A 34 -2.51 4.27 8.44
C ILE A 34 -2.98 5.02 9.67
N ASN A 35 -2.83 6.34 9.70
CA ASN A 35 -3.27 7.17 10.80
C ASN A 35 -4.70 7.64 10.58
N ILE A 36 -5.58 7.19 11.47
CA ILE A 36 -7.02 7.43 11.43
C ILE A 36 -7.57 7.35 12.86
N SER A 37 -8.62 8.10 13.16
CA SER A 37 -9.27 7.96 14.45
C SER A 37 -10.11 6.68 14.50
N LEU A 38 -9.96 5.89 15.56
CA LEU A 38 -10.71 4.66 15.78
C LEU A 38 -11.82 4.82 16.84
N SER A 39 -12.00 6.01 17.39
CA SER A 39 -12.89 6.21 18.54
C SER A 39 -14.36 5.99 18.20
N GLU A 40 -14.84 6.40 17.04
CA GLU A 40 -16.24 6.18 16.64
C GLU A 40 -16.54 4.70 16.45
N ALA A 41 -15.68 3.99 15.73
CA ALA A 41 -15.86 2.55 15.51
C ALA A 41 -15.79 1.76 16.82
N ALA A 42 -14.88 2.15 17.71
CA ALA A 42 -14.73 1.51 19.01
C ALA A 42 -16.00 1.68 19.89
N ALA A 43 -16.73 2.77 19.72
CA ALA A 43 -17.96 3.02 20.45
C ALA A 43 -19.18 2.37 19.78
N SER A 44 -19.28 2.42 18.45
CA SER A 44 -20.48 2.01 17.70
C SER A 44 -20.49 0.55 17.28
N ASP A 45 -19.32 -0.05 17.10
CA ASP A 45 -19.17 -1.37 16.50
C ASP A 45 -19.75 -1.45 15.06
N ASP A 46 -19.76 -0.30 14.37
CA ASP A 46 -20.28 -0.18 13.00
C ASP A 46 -19.15 -0.04 12.00
N LEU A 47 -19.10 -0.89 10.98
CA LEU A 47 -18.10 -0.84 9.91
C LEU A 47 -18.08 0.52 9.20
N GLY A 48 -19.24 1.19 9.09
CA GLY A 48 -19.34 2.51 8.47
C GLY A 48 -18.55 3.61 9.20
N ASP A 49 -18.17 3.38 10.46
CA ASP A 49 -17.43 4.34 11.27
C ASP A 49 -15.91 4.11 11.23
N THR A 50 -15.43 3.18 10.42
CA THR A 50 -14.01 2.86 10.29
C THR A 50 -13.63 2.60 8.85
N LEU A 51 -12.35 2.39 8.63
CA LEU A 51 -11.81 1.95 7.34
C LEU A 51 -12.14 0.47 7.12
N ASP A 52 -12.77 0.16 5.99
CA ASP A 52 -12.91 -1.22 5.53
C ASP A 52 -11.58 -1.67 4.92
N TYR A 53 -10.69 -2.20 5.77
CA TYR A 53 -9.36 -2.60 5.33
C TYR A 53 -9.38 -3.80 4.38
N GLY A 54 -10.39 -4.65 4.44
CA GLY A 54 -10.55 -5.75 3.48
C GLY A 54 -10.79 -5.23 2.06
N ALA A 55 -11.71 -4.27 1.90
CA ALA A 55 -11.98 -3.62 0.63
C ALA A 55 -10.75 -2.83 0.14
N LEU A 56 -10.08 -2.12 1.04
CA LEU A 56 -8.86 -1.38 0.71
C LEU A 56 -7.77 -2.30 0.17
N CYS A 57 -7.50 -3.40 0.86
CA CYS A 57 -6.47 -4.36 0.42
C CYS A 57 -6.82 -4.97 -0.93
N HIS A 58 -8.09 -5.27 -1.17
CA HIS A 58 -8.56 -5.76 -2.47
C HIS A 58 -8.30 -4.74 -3.58
N ASP A 59 -8.61 -3.47 -3.35
CA ASP A 59 -8.40 -2.40 -4.33
C ASP A 59 -6.92 -2.19 -4.63
N ILE A 60 -6.07 -2.26 -3.60
CA ILE A 60 -4.63 -2.16 -3.74
C ILE A 60 -4.09 -3.32 -4.59
N GLN A 61 -4.51 -4.54 -4.30
CA GLN A 61 -4.08 -5.72 -5.06
C GLN A 61 -4.51 -5.64 -6.52
N ALA A 62 -5.72 -5.15 -6.78
CA ALA A 62 -6.22 -4.97 -8.14
C ALA A 62 -5.41 -3.92 -8.91
N ALA A 63 -5.03 -2.82 -8.26
CA ALA A 63 -4.27 -1.74 -8.89
C ALA A 63 -2.80 -2.08 -9.13
N ALA A 64 -2.24 -3.04 -8.39
CA ALA A 64 -0.82 -3.36 -8.45
C ALA A 64 -0.40 -4.10 -9.73
N GLY A 65 -1.36 -4.61 -10.51
CA GLY A 65 -1.06 -5.48 -11.66
C GLY A 65 -0.50 -4.77 -12.88
N GLU A 66 -0.79 -3.50 -13.09
CA GLU A 66 -0.33 -2.77 -14.27
C GLU A 66 1.17 -2.51 -14.24
N HIS A 67 1.79 -2.42 -15.43
CA HIS A 67 3.22 -2.16 -15.51
C HIS A 67 3.57 -0.74 -15.09
N CYS A 68 4.66 -0.62 -14.32
CA CYS A 68 5.42 0.62 -14.14
C CYS A 68 6.90 0.28 -14.02
N ASN A 69 7.76 1.27 -14.22
CA ASN A 69 9.21 1.03 -14.21
C ASN A 69 9.78 0.90 -12.80
N LEU A 70 9.30 1.69 -11.87
CA LEU A 70 9.93 1.85 -10.55
C LEU A 70 8.96 1.49 -9.43
N ILE A 71 9.48 0.83 -8.39
CA ILE A 71 8.68 0.56 -7.17
C ILE A 71 8.29 1.84 -6.46
N GLU A 72 9.06 2.91 -6.57
CA GLU A 72 8.72 4.23 -6.02
C GLU A 72 7.41 4.76 -6.61
N LYS A 73 7.23 4.61 -7.90
CA LYS A 73 5.99 5.01 -8.59
C LYS A 73 4.83 4.13 -8.16
N ARG A 74 5.05 2.81 -8.10
CA ARG A 74 4.03 1.87 -7.64
C ARG A 74 3.58 2.21 -6.22
N LEU A 75 4.52 2.42 -5.31
CA LEU A 75 4.21 2.79 -3.93
C LEU A 75 3.38 4.06 -3.87
N THR A 76 3.78 5.09 -4.60
CA THR A 76 3.07 6.38 -4.61
C THR A 76 1.61 6.21 -5.06
N ASP A 77 1.37 5.46 -6.12
CA ASP A 77 0.01 5.20 -6.62
C ASP A 77 -0.84 4.44 -5.60
N LEU A 78 -0.24 3.46 -4.92
CA LEU A 78 -0.96 2.68 -3.90
C LEU A 78 -1.30 3.53 -2.68
N LEU A 79 -0.42 4.44 -2.27
CA LEU A 79 -0.72 5.37 -1.17
C LEU A 79 -1.85 6.34 -1.52
N GLN A 80 -2.00 6.74 -2.78
CA GLN A 80 -3.12 7.56 -3.21
C GLN A 80 -4.45 6.80 -3.09
N ILE A 81 -4.45 5.50 -3.31
CA ILE A 81 -5.65 4.67 -3.08
C ILE A 81 -6.05 4.70 -1.60
N VAL A 82 -5.09 4.57 -0.70
CA VAL A 82 -5.34 4.66 0.75
C VAL A 82 -5.97 6.00 1.10
N LEU A 83 -5.47 7.09 0.53
CA LEU A 83 -5.92 8.45 0.83
C LEU A 83 -7.28 8.83 0.21
N ARG A 84 -7.94 7.92 -0.51
CA ARG A 84 -9.32 8.14 -0.97
C ARG A 84 -10.31 8.27 0.19
N ASP A 85 -10.02 7.64 1.32
CA ASP A 85 -10.82 7.82 2.54
C ASP A 85 -10.31 9.09 3.25
N ASP A 86 -11.16 10.13 3.27
CA ASP A 86 -10.79 11.44 3.82
C ASP A 86 -10.62 11.47 5.34
N ARG A 87 -10.99 10.43 6.05
CA ARG A 87 -10.70 10.30 7.49
C ARG A 87 -9.22 9.98 7.75
N ILE A 88 -8.50 9.48 6.74
CA ILE A 88 -7.08 9.16 6.87
C ILE A 88 -6.27 10.44 6.77
N VAL A 89 -5.49 10.73 7.83
CA VAL A 89 -4.69 11.94 7.94
C VAL A 89 -3.32 11.78 7.31
N GLU A 90 -2.73 10.59 7.48
CA GLU A 90 -1.38 10.29 7.03
C GLU A 90 -1.25 8.80 6.81
N VAL A 91 -0.49 8.42 5.80
CA VAL A 91 -0.14 7.02 5.55
C VAL A 91 1.34 6.90 5.24
N THR A 92 1.97 5.89 5.84
CA THR A 92 3.32 5.45 5.51
C THR A 92 3.22 4.08 4.88
N GLY A 93 3.86 3.91 3.73
CA GLY A 93 3.95 2.62 3.07
C GLY A 93 5.40 2.23 2.83
N ARG A 94 5.69 0.94 2.99
CA ARG A 94 6.96 0.34 2.62
C ARG A 94 6.70 -0.79 1.64
N LEU A 95 7.30 -0.69 0.47
CA LEU A 95 7.12 -1.65 -0.61
C LEU A 95 8.41 -2.43 -0.81
N TYR A 96 8.32 -3.76 -0.70
CA TYR A 96 9.43 -4.69 -0.79
C TYR A 96 9.42 -5.37 -2.16
N LYS A 97 10.59 -5.44 -2.80
CA LYS A 97 10.80 -6.15 -4.06
C LYS A 97 11.78 -7.31 -3.82
N PRO A 98 11.29 -8.47 -3.36
CA PRO A 98 12.15 -9.64 -3.13
C PRO A 98 12.82 -10.08 -4.43
N GLY A 99 14.07 -10.50 -4.34
CA GLY A 99 14.80 -11.00 -5.51
C GLY A 99 15.29 -9.95 -6.49
N ALA A 100 15.11 -8.66 -6.20
CA ALA A 100 15.62 -7.58 -7.05
C ALA A 100 17.15 -7.61 -7.17
N VAL A 101 17.81 -7.91 -6.05
CA VAL A 101 19.27 -8.05 -5.97
C VAL A 101 19.58 -9.33 -5.20
N PRO A 102 20.31 -10.28 -5.76
CA PRO A 102 20.69 -11.49 -5.03
C PRO A 102 21.43 -11.16 -3.73
N GLY A 103 20.99 -11.74 -2.63
CA GLY A 103 21.61 -11.55 -1.32
C GLY A 103 21.19 -10.28 -0.57
N ALA A 104 20.32 -9.46 -1.15
CA ALA A 104 19.83 -8.24 -0.51
C ALA A 104 18.30 -8.14 -0.57
N GLU A 105 17.70 -7.53 0.44
CA GLU A 105 16.29 -7.17 0.41
C GLU A 105 16.18 -5.70 0.03
N ILE A 106 15.49 -5.42 -1.07
CA ILE A 106 15.28 -4.06 -1.56
C ILE A 106 13.87 -3.63 -1.17
N SER A 107 13.76 -2.44 -0.59
CA SER A 107 12.48 -1.83 -0.29
C SER A 107 12.58 -0.32 -0.35
N VAL A 108 11.44 0.33 -0.54
CA VAL A 108 11.31 1.78 -0.49
C VAL A 108 10.21 2.15 0.49
N GLU A 109 10.35 3.27 1.17
CA GLU A 109 9.36 3.73 2.12
C GLU A 109 9.03 5.19 1.84
N ARG A 110 7.75 5.51 1.97
CA ARG A 110 7.27 6.87 1.77
C ARG A 110 6.12 7.19 2.71
N THR A 111 6.10 8.43 3.20
CA THR A 111 4.99 8.95 4.01
C THR A 111 4.31 10.07 3.25
N VAL A 112 2.99 10.03 3.19
CA VAL A 112 2.17 11.06 2.57
C VAL A 112 1.15 11.56 3.58
N LYS A 113 1.15 12.87 3.81
CA LYS A 113 0.16 13.56 4.64
C LYS A 113 -0.91 14.19 3.77
N ARG A 114 -2.13 14.19 4.28
CA ARG A 114 -3.21 14.93 3.64
C ARG A 114 -3.01 16.42 3.87
N SER A 115 -3.07 17.20 2.81
CA SER A 115 -3.08 18.65 2.91
C SER A 115 -4.42 19.14 3.48
N LEU A 116 -4.35 20.10 4.39
CA LEU A 116 -5.52 20.73 4.96
C LEU A 116 -5.88 22.02 4.22
#